data_9c9ab96c30c508c89b1e2ae6c0d5a80e
#
_entry.id   9c9ab96c30c508c89b1e2ae6c0d5a80e
#
_cell.length_a   1.000
_cell.length_b   1.000
_cell.length_c   1.000
_cell.angle_alpha   90.00
_cell.angle_beta   90.00
_cell.angle_gamma   90.00
#
_symmetry.space_group_name_H-M   'P 1'
#
loop_
_entity.id
_entity.type
_entity.pdbx_description
1 polymer ?
#
loop_
_entity_poly.entity_id
_entity_poly.type
_entity_poly.pdbx_seq_one_letter_code
_entity_poly.pdbx_strand_id
1 'polypeptide(L)'
;MTETNTSGIITAAADIIAGAFNALPKRVCNQHKFSDYADYLHENLPAQAELDLQREKPLNPAPLVSVAIACSGASRAAVHSTLEALGKQTYANFEVCLVSELAQAGLTDYEGIPKFRLVLFNGTAYEQLKAAEKMLNGAYFLQLLPGDLPAPDALHMLVLQTHSNPEAEVVFADEDSVIDGIRQNPIFKPDYGRDTLRSFNSIGRPMLVAKRVHAAVGGFRGSTPAELWAYCIDCASAAKQVIHI
;
A
#
# COMPACT_ATOMS: atom_id res chain seq x y z
N MET A 1 11.68 -15.91 -23.68
CA MET A 1 10.96 -15.51 -22.46
C MET A 1 11.79 -14.42 -21.84
N THR A 2 11.38 -13.18 -21.99
CA THR A 2 12.08 -12.01 -21.42
C THR A 2 11.62 -11.87 -19.99
N GLU A 3 12.48 -12.22 -19.04
CA GLU A 3 12.25 -11.94 -17.62
C GLU A 3 12.23 -10.41 -17.44
N THR A 4 11.07 -9.87 -17.13
CA THR A 4 10.93 -8.46 -16.76
C THR A 4 11.50 -8.26 -15.35
N ASN A 5 12.66 -7.64 -15.31
CA ASN A 5 13.39 -7.33 -14.09
C ASN A 5 12.63 -6.27 -13.27
N THR A 6 12.07 -6.64 -12.12
CA THR A 6 11.35 -5.75 -11.20
C THR A 6 12.17 -4.52 -10.78
N SER A 7 13.49 -4.68 -10.63
CA SER A 7 14.44 -3.58 -10.40
C SER A 7 14.48 -2.59 -11.58
N GLY A 8 14.33 -3.08 -12.82
CA GLY A 8 14.25 -2.24 -14.01
C GLY A 8 12.99 -1.35 -14.03
N ILE A 9 11.89 -1.81 -13.48
CA ILE A 9 10.64 -1.05 -13.42
C ILE A 9 10.73 0.07 -12.38
N ILE A 10 11.30 -0.20 -11.21
CA ILE A 10 11.56 0.81 -10.18
C ILE A 10 12.51 1.89 -10.72
N THR A 11 13.55 1.47 -11.44
CA THR A 11 14.50 2.39 -12.06
C THR A 11 13.85 3.20 -13.19
N ALA A 12 13.02 2.57 -14.03
CA ALA A 12 12.32 3.24 -15.12
C ALA A 12 11.27 4.25 -14.63
N ALA A 13 10.55 3.95 -13.56
CA ALA A 13 9.62 4.88 -12.93
C ALA A 13 10.35 6.10 -12.33
N ALA A 14 11.50 5.90 -11.72
CA ALA A 14 12.38 6.98 -11.29
C ALA A 14 12.91 7.81 -12.48
N ASP A 15 13.26 7.16 -13.59
CA ASP A 15 13.77 7.82 -14.81
C ASP A 15 12.68 8.63 -15.56
N ILE A 16 11.42 8.26 -15.51
CA ILE A 16 10.31 8.97 -16.18
C ILE A 16 9.98 10.28 -15.43
N ILE A 17 10.12 10.30 -14.12
CA ILE A 17 10.02 11.52 -13.29
C ILE A 17 11.34 12.30 -13.31
N ALA A 18 12.37 11.71 -13.85
CA ALA A 18 13.78 12.07 -13.77
C ALA A 18 14.21 13.30 -14.55
N GLY A 19 13.31 14.11 -15.08
CA GLY A 19 13.66 15.53 -15.25
C GLY A 19 14.09 16.20 -13.93
N ALA A 20 13.71 15.61 -12.78
CA ALA A 20 14.01 16.07 -11.43
C ALA A 20 14.96 15.13 -10.63
N PHE A 21 15.16 13.88 -11.06
CA PHE A 21 15.82 12.82 -10.28
C PHE A 21 17.12 12.28 -10.87
N ASN A 22 17.71 12.98 -11.85
CA ASN A 22 18.94 12.56 -12.53
C ASN A 22 20.18 12.38 -11.64
N ALA A 23 20.07 12.58 -10.33
CA ALA A 23 21.18 12.45 -9.38
C ALA A 23 21.11 11.18 -8.50
N LEU A 24 20.05 10.36 -8.62
CA LEU A 24 19.96 9.16 -7.80
C LEU A 24 20.74 8.01 -8.42
N PRO A 25 21.52 7.24 -7.64
CA PRO A 25 22.22 6.08 -8.15
C PRO A 25 21.22 5.06 -8.70
N LYS A 26 21.45 4.63 -9.94
CA LYS A 26 20.66 3.55 -10.55
C LYS A 26 20.87 2.27 -9.74
N ARG A 27 19.83 1.78 -9.09
CA ARG A 27 19.88 0.46 -8.47
C ARG A 27 19.84 -0.60 -9.57
N VAL A 28 20.95 -1.28 -9.78
CA VAL A 28 21.03 -2.41 -10.70
C VAL A 28 20.93 -3.68 -9.86
N CYS A 29 19.77 -4.33 -9.89
CA CYS A 29 19.65 -5.66 -9.29
C CYS A 29 20.48 -6.67 -10.08
N ASN A 30 21.57 -7.14 -9.49
CA ASN A 30 22.42 -8.19 -10.05
C ASN A 30 21.90 -9.54 -9.56
N GLN A 31 21.00 -10.17 -10.30
CA GLN A 31 20.27 -11.40 -9.95
C GLN A 31 21.16 -12.57 -9.47
N HIS A 32 22.46 -12.51 -9.69
CA HIS A 32 23.40 -13.54 -9.29
C HIS A 32 24.15 -13.29 -7.97
N LYS A 33 23.80 -12.19 -7.22
CA LYS A 33 24.54 -11.79 -6.03
C LYS A 33 23.86 -12.07 -4.71
N PHE A 34 22.55 -12.33 -4.71
CA PHE A 34 21.84 -12.52 -3.44
C PHE A 34 22.02 -13.93 -2.91
N SER A 35 22.69 -14.06 -1.78
CA SER A 35 22.82 -15.33 -1.08
C SER A 35 21.56 -15.64 -0.26
N ASP A 36 20.83 -14.59 0.16
CA ASP A 36 19.60 -14.68 0.92
C ASP A 36 18.72 -13.42 0.79
N TYR A 37 17.57 -13.40 1.47
CA TYR A 37 16.63 -12.28 1.43
C TYR A 37 17.16 -11.02 2.13
N ALA A 38 18.04 -11.14 3.10
CA ALA A 38 18.66 -10.01 3.77
C ALA A 38 19.55 -9.20 2.82
N ASP A 39 20.33 -9.88 1.97
CA ASP A 39 21.12 -9.25 0.92
C ASP A 39 20.22 -8.51 -0.08
N TYR A 40 19.10 -9.15 -0.49
CA TYR A 40 18.10 -8.50 -1.36
C TYR A 40 17.56 -7.21 -0.73
N LEU A 41 17.17 -7.24 0.54
CA LEU A 41 16.66 -6.07 1.25
C LEU A 41 17.70 -4.96 1.33
N HIS A 42 18.96 -5.31 1.63
CA HIS A 42 20.04 -4.33 1.72
C HIS A 42 20.25 -3.55 0.42
N GLU A 43 20.09 -4.22 -0.74
CA GLU A 43 20.27 -3.58 -2.04
C GLU A 43 19.00 -2.89 -2.59
N ASN A 44 17.80 -3.29 -2.14
CA ASN A 44 16.54 -2.84 -2.74
C ASN A 44 15.69 -1.93 -1.84
N LEU A 45 15.97 -1.87 -0.54
CA LEU A 45 15.29 -0.88 0.31
C LEU A 45 15.76 0.54 0.00
N PRO A 46 14.84 1.54 0.05
CA PRO A 46 15.21 2.92 -0.20
C PRO A 46 16.23 3.40 0.83
N ALA A 47 17.30 4.05 0.35
CA ALA A 47 18.25 4.73 1.23
C ALA A 47 17.58 5.95 1.89
N GLN A 48 18.09 6.38 3.07
CA GLN A 48 17.53 7.54 3.77
C GLN A 48 17.50 8.79 2.89
N ALA A 49 18.53 9.01 2.07
CA ALA A 49 18.60 10.14 1.13
C ALA A 49 17.48 10.12 0.07
N GLU A 50 17.03 8.93 -0.36
CA GLU A 50 15.90 8.79 -1.29
C GLU A 50 14.58 9.14 -0.59
N LEU A 51 14.40 8.69 0.64
CA LEU A 51 13.21 9.01 1.44
C LEU A 51 13.14 10.52 1.73
N ASP A 52 14.26 11.16 2.02
CA ASP A 52 14.32 12.60 2.27
C ASP A 52 14.03 13.38 0.98
N LEU A 53 14.54 12.92 -0.17
CA LEU A 53 14.25 13.52 -1.46
C LEU A 53 12.76 13.42 -1.83
N GLN A 54 12.10 12.30 -1.54
CA GLN A 54 10.65 12.14 -1.75
C GLN A 54 9.83 13.14 -0.90
N ARG A 55 10.28 13.44 0.32
CA ARG A 55 9.66 14.46 1.18
C ARG A 55 9.89 15.88 0.67
N GLU A 56 11.11 16.19 0.22
CA GLU A 56 11.48 17.51 -0.29
C GLU A 56 10.83 17.82 -1.64
N LYS A 57 10.63 16.79 -2.48
CA LYS A 57 10.06 16.91 -3.82
C LYS A 57 8.81 16.04 -3.95
N PRO A 58 7.69 16.47 -3.34
CA PRO A 58 6.45 15.70 -3.40
C PRO A 58 5.93 15.57 -4.83
N LEU A 59 5.21 14.49 -5.07
CA LEU A 59 4.53 14.27 -6.35
C LEU A 59 3.55 15.42 -6.66
N ASN A 60 3.47 15.79 -7.94
CA ASN A 60 2.52 16.81 -8.40
C ASN A 60 1.89 16.37 -9.74
N PRO A 61 0.55 16.18 -9.80
CA PRO A 61 -0.40 16.32 -8.70
C PRO A 61 -0.20 15.27 -7.59
N ALA A 62 -0.61 15.59 -6.37
CA ALA A 62 -0.60 14.67 -5.24
C ALA A 62 -2.06 14.30 -4.88
N PRO A 63 -2.66 13.25 -5.47
CA PRO A 63 -4.03 12.85 -5.18
C PRO A 63 -4.17 12.41 -3.72
N LEU A 64 -5.29 12.73 -3.07
CA LEU A 64 -5.57 12.26 -1.72
C LEU A 64 -5.74 10.74 -1.70
N VAL A 65 -4.97 10.07 -0.86
CA VAL A 65 -5.12 8.62 -0.57
C VAL A 65 -5.88 8.44 0.75
N SER A 66 -6.95 7.71 0.72
CA SER A 66 -7.73 7.34 1.91
C SER A 66 -7.37 5.94 2.39
N VAL A 67 -6.85 5.83 3.61
CA VAL A 67 -6.51 4.57 4.25
C VAL A 67 -7.61 4.19 5.24
N ALA A 68 -8.20 3.01 5.08
CA ALA A 68 -9.20 2.44 5.99
C ALA A 68 -8.58 1.32 6.83
N ILE A 69 -8.80 1.36 8.15
CA ILE A 69 -8.35 0.33 9.09
C ILE A 69 -9.52 -0.04 10.01
N ALA A 70 -9.98 -1.29 9.93
CA ALA A 70 -10.96 -1.86 10.86
C ALA A 70 -10.24 -2.64 11.96
N CYS A 71 -10.56 -2.35 13.22
CA CYS A 71 -9.85 -2.90 14.38
C CYS A 71 -10.65 -3.98 15.13
N SER A 72 -11.73 -4.51 14.53
CA SER A 72 -12.52 -5.58 15.17
C SER A 72 -11.63 -6.78 15.51
N GLY A 73 -11.56 -7.11 16.80
CA GLY A 73 -10.76 -8.22 17.31
C GLY A 73 -9.24 -8.02 17.28
N ALA A 74 -8.75 -6.85 16.89
CA ALA A 74 -7.32 -6.58 16.81
C ALA A 74 -6.72 -6.17 18.17
N SER A 75 -5.45 -6.55 18.39
CA SER A 75 -4.70 -6.08 19.55
C SER A 75 -4.31 -4.61 19.39
N ARG A 76 -4.25 -3.87 20.52
CA ARG A 76 -3.78 -2.48 20.51
C ARG A 76 -2.35 -2.34 19.95
N ALA A 77 -1.48 -3.29 20.23
CA ALA A 77 -0.12 -3.28 19.73
C ALA A 77 -0.06 -3.36 18.19
N ALA A 78 -0.88 -4.23 17.58
CA ALA A 78 -0.97 -4.35 16.14
C ALA A 78 -1.50 -3.06 15.49
N VAL A 79 -2.52 -2.44 16.07
CA VAL A 79 -3.03 -1.14 15.59
C VAL A 79 -1.95 -0.06 15.67
N HIS A 80 -1.26 0.02 16.82
CA HIS A 80 -0.22 1.01 17.07
C HIS A 80 0.93 0.87 16.06
N SER A 81 1.43 -0.36 15.80
CA SER A 81 2.52 -0.59 14.85
C SER A 81 2.15 -0.16 13.43
N THR A 82 0.90 -0.39 12.99
CA THR A 82 0.43 0.08 11.67
C THR A 82 0.38 1.60 11.59
N LEU A 83 -0.11 2.27 12.64
CA LEU A 83 -0.19 3.73 12.66
C LEU A 83 1.21 4.37 12.73
N GLU A 84 2.16 3.78 13.47
CA GLU A 84 3.55 4.23 13.46
C GLU A 84 4.21 4.09 12.07
N ALA A 85 3.93 3.00 11.36
CA ALA A 85 4.43 2.80 9.99
C ALA A 85 3.81 3.82 9.02
N LEU A 86 2.53 4.16 9.19
CA LEU A 86 1.87 5.22 8.41
C LEU A 86 2.43 6.60 8.73
N GLY A 87 2.77 6.90 9.98
CA GLY A 87 3.40 8.16 10.37
C GLY A 87 4.79 8.39 9.75
N LYS A 88 5.44 7.32 9.26
CA LYS A 88 6.76 7.39 8.59
C LYS A 88 6.68 7.57 7.08
N GLN A 89 5.49 7.59 6.48
CA GLN A 89 5.33 7.69 5.03
C GLN A 89 5.96 8.98 4.47
N THR A 90 6.60 8.85 3.31
CA THR A 90 7.15 10.00 2.57
C THR A 90 6.07 10.74 1.79
N TYR A 91 4.98 10.08 1.45
CA TYR A 91 3.82 10.68 0.80
C TYR A 91 2.96 11.42 1.82
N ALA A 92 2.76 12.71 1.65
CA ALA A 92 2.11 13.56 2.66
C ALA A 92 0.60 13.74 2.46
N ASN A 93 0.05 13.53 1.24
CA ASN A 93 -1.37 13.78 0.99
C ASN A 93 -2.24 12.53 1.15
N PHE A 94 -2.33 12.05 2.39
CA PHE A 94 -3.20 10.94 2.75
C PHE A 94 -4.03 11.24 3.99
N GLU A 95 -5.12 10.50 4.16
CA GLU A 95 -5.95 10.49 5.36
C GLU A 95 -6.09 9.06 5.87
N VAL A 96 -6.27 8.91 7.18
CA VAL A 96 -6.50 7.60 7.82
C VAL A 96 -7.82 7.65 8.57
N CYS A 97 -8.70 6.69 8.31
CA CYS A 97 -9.87 6.43 9.12
C CYS A 97 -9.68 5.09 9.85
N LEU A 98 -9.43 5.18 11.14
CA LEU A 98 -9.37 4.05 12.06
C LEU A 98 -10.75 3.85 12.67
N VAL A 99 -11.31 2.67 12.53
CA VAL A 99 -12.58 2.31 13.17
C VAL A 99 -12.34 1.24 14.22
N SER A 100 -12.69 1.56 15.46
CA SER A 100 -12.41 0.72 16.62
C SER A 100 -13.60 0.60 17.54
N GLU A 101 -13.63 -0.44 18.34
CA GLU A 101 -14.59 -0.59 19.44
C GLU A 101 -14.27 0.42 20.55
N LEU A 102 -15.30 0.81 21.33
CA LEU A 102 -15.16 1.80 22.43
C LEU A 102 -14.05 1.42 23.43
N ALA A 103 -13.84 0.14 23.69
CA ALA A 103 -12.83 -0.34 24.63
C ALA A 103 -11.38 -0.07 24.18
N GLN A 104 -11.16 0.23 22.90
CA GLN A 104 -9.84 0.57 22.34
C GLN A 104 -9.64 2.10 22.23
N ALA A 105 -10.57 2.90 22.74
CA ALA A 105 -10.50 4.36 22.75
C ALA A 105 -9.34 4.85 23.65
N GLY A 106 -8.21 5.00 23.11
CA GLY A 106 -6.96 5.52 23.69
C GLY A 106 -5.97 5.82 22.58
N LEU A 107 -6.47 5.71 21.34
CA LEU A 107 -5.72 5.94 20.11
C LEU A 107 -6.10 7.32 19.55
N THR A 108 -5.82 8.40 20.30
CA THR A 108 -6.40 9.70 19.98
C THR A 108 -5.56 10.59 19.11
N ASP A 109 -4.24 10.44 19.12
CA ASP A 109 -3.35 11.30 18.32
C ASP A 109 -2.14 10.52 17.83
N TYR A 110 -1.89 10.59 16.52
CA TYR A 110 -0.69 10.06 15.90
C TYR A 110 0.03 11.16 15.14
N GLU A 111 1.19 11.57 15.65
CA GLU A 111 2.10 12.45 14.93
C GLU A 111 2.49 11.83 13.57
N GLY A 112 2.59 12.66 12.54
CA GLY A 112 2.97 12.23 11.20
C GLY A 112 1.82 11.73 10.31
N ILE A 113 0.59 11.59 10.82
CA ILE A 113 -0.58 11.31 10.00
C ILE A 113 -1.36 12.60 9.75
N PRO A 114 -1.35 13.15 8.52
CA PRO A 114 -1.86 14.50 8.25
C PRO A 114 -3.34 14.70 8.54
N LYS A 115 -4.14 13.65 8.33
CA LYS A 115 -5.60 13.68 8.50
C LYS A 115 -6.04 12.38 9.17
N PHE A 116 -5.83 12.28 10.47
CA PHE A 116 -6.23 11.10 11.24
C PHE A 116 -7.64 11.27 11.81
N ARG A 117 -8.45 10.23 11.68
CA ARG A 117 -9.79 10.15 12.28
C ARG A 117 -9.99 8.82 12.99
N LEU A 118 -10.36 8.89 14.25
CA LEU A 118 -10.83 7.74 15.00
C LEU A 118 -12.35 7.74 15.03
N VAL A 119 -12.96 6.67 14.54
CA VAL A 119 -14.40 6.43 14.61
C VAL A 119 -14.65 5.31 15.62
N LEU A 120 -15.41 5.62 16.67
CA LEU A 120 -15.80 4.63 17.67
C LEU A 120 -17.06 3.91 17.19
N PHE A 121 -16.90 2.67 16.80
CA PHE A 121 -17.99 1.84 16.28
C PHE A 121 -17.75 0.37 16.63
N ASN A 122 -18.72 -0.23 17.33
CA ASN A 122 -18.70 -1.66 17.66
C ASN A 122 -19.42 -2.43 16.54
N GLY A 123 -18.73 -3.34 15.90
CA GLY A 123 -19.27 -4.15 14.81
C GLY A 123 -18.21 -5.06 14.21
N THR A 124 -18.63 -5.85 13.25
CA THR A 124 -17.73 -6.68 12.43
C THR A 124 -16.74 -5.80 11.65
N ALA A 125 -15.64 -6.37 11.20
CA ALA A 125 -14.67 -5.66 10.36
C ALA A 125 -15.33 -5.08 9.09
N TYR A 126 -16.28 -5.78 8.50
CA TYR A 126 -17.06 -5.27 7.36
C TYR A 126 -17.85 -4.01 7.71
N GLU A 127 -18.60 -4.03 8.82
CA GLU A 127 -19.40 -2.89 9.27
C GLU A 127 -18.51 -1.70 9.64
N GLN A 128 -17.36 -1.96 10.26
CA GLN A 128 -16.35 -0.93 10.56
C GLN A 128 -15.79 -0.30 9.29
N LEU A 129 -15.46 -1.09 8.27
CA LEU A 129 -15.01 -0.57 6.98
C LEU A 129 -16.09 0.26 6.29
N LYS A 130 -17.36 -0.16 6.36
CA LYS A 130 -18.49 0.63 5.85
C LYS A 130 -18.70 1.95 6.61
N ALA A 131 -18.39 1.98 7.90
CA ALA A 131 -18.37 3.22 8.66
C ALA A 131 -17.20 4.13 8.24
N ALA A 132 -16.02 3.56 8.03
CA ALA A 132 -14.85 4.31 7.51
C ALA A 132 -15.14 4.95 6.15
N GLU A 133 -15.72 4.22 5.20
CA GLU A 133 -16.02 4.70 3.84
C GLU A 133 -16.79 6.02 3.83
N LYS A 134 -17.70 6.22 4.77
CA LYS A 134 -18.49 7.45 4.88
C LYS A 134 -17.67 8.69 5.26
N MET A 135 -16.47 8.46 5.79
CA MET A 135 -15.57 9.51 6.27
C MET A 135 -14.41 9.77 5.31
N LEU A 136 -14.23 8.94 4.29
CA LEU A 136 -13.11 8.98 3.36
C LEU A 136 -13.44 9.79 2.10
N ASN A 137 -12.50 10.62 1.65
CA ASN A 137 -12.69 11.55 0.53
C ASN A 137 -11.64 11.40 -0.58
N GLY A 138 -10.74 10.43 -0.47
CA GLY A 138 -9.62 10.25 -1.37
C GLY A 138 -10.00 10.01 -2.82
N ALA A 139 -9.06 10.30 -3.71
CA ALA A 139 -9.11 9.88 -5.11
C ALA A 139 -8.78 8.38 -5.24
N TYR A 140 -8.02 7.86 -4.27
CA TYR A 140 -7.64 6.46 -4.15
C TYR A 140 -7.91 5.94 -2.75
N PHE A 141 -8.18 4.64 -2.66
CA PHE A 141 -8.48 3.93 -1.42
C PHE A 141 -7.48 2.82 -1.19
N LEU A 142 -7.07 2.64 0.06
CA LEU A 142 -6.20 1.58 0.53
C LEU A 142 -6.80 0.98 1.80
N GLN A 143 -6.88 -0.34 1.88
CA GLN A 143 -7.22 -1.05 3.12
C GLN A 143 -5.94 -1.63 3.72
N LEU A 144 -5.72 -1.36 5.00
CA LEU A 144 -4.72 -2.04 5.81
C LEU A 144 -5.39 -2.81 6.94
N LEU A 145 -4.76 -3.88 7.36
CA LEU A 145 -5.13 -4.62 8.56
C LEU A 145 -4.24 -4.18 9.72
N PRO A 146 -4.74 -4.22 10.96
CA PRO A 146 -3.88 -4.06 12.13
C PRO A 146 -2.72 -5.06 12.13
N GLY A 147 -1.49 -4.54 12.23
CA GLY A 147 -0.25 -5.29 12.09
C GLY A 147 0.42 -5.17 10.73
N ASP A 148 -0.25 -4.64 9.71
CA ASP A 148 0.41 -4.31 8.44
C ASP A 148 1.42 -3.17 8.65
N LEU A 149 2.62 -3.32 8.09
CA LEU A 149 3.73 -2.39 8.22
C LEU A 149 4.15 -1.85 6.85
N PRO A 150 3.42 -0.88 6.27
CA PRO A 150 3.82 -0.30 5.00
C PRO A 150 5.22 0.29 5.06
N ALA A 151 6.06 -0.01 4.05
CA ALA A 151 7.39 0.59 3.93
C ALA A 151 7.28 2.12 3.89
N PRO A 152 8.30 2.87 4.33
CA PRO A 152 8.22 4.34 4.45
C PRO A 152 7.84 5.07 3.16
N ASP A 153 8.11 4.48 2.01
CA ASP A 153 7.79 5.01 0.68
C ASP A 153 6.61 4.30 -0.01
N ALA A 154 5.91 3.40 0.68
CA ALA A 154 4.87 2.58 0.06
C ALA A 154 3.76 3.42 -0.63
N LEU A 155 3.22 4.43 0.06
CA LEU A 155 2.21 5.29 -0.54
C LEU A 155 2.76 6.12 -1.71
N HIS A 156 4.01 6.59 -1.60
CA HIS A 156 4.68 7.33 -2.66
C HIS A 156 4.82 6.46 -3.92
N MET A 157 5.32 5.24 -3.77
CA MET A 157 5.54 4.31 -4.89
C MET A 157 4.24 3.88 -5.58
N LEU A 158 3.20 3.59 -4.80
CA LEU A 158 1.88 3.24 -5.33
C LEU A 158 1.26 4.41 -6.13
N VAL A 159 1.32 5.64 -5.60
CA VAL A 159 0.80 6.84 -6.28
C VAL A 159 1.63 7.19 -7.50
N LEU A 160 2.95 7.02 -7.45
CA LEU A 160 3.85 7.26 -8.57
C LEU A 160 3.44 6.50 -9.83
N GLN A 161 2.98 5.26 -9.67
CA GLN A 161 2.50 4.46 -10.80
C GLN A 161 1.25 5.04 -11.47
N THR A 162 0.40 5.71 -10.72
CA THR A 162 -0.79 6.38 -11.31
C THR A 162 -0.41 7.60 -12.15
N HIS A 163 0.74 8.21 -11.90
CA HIS A 163 1.28 9.29 -12.75
C HIS A 163 1.90 8.77 -14.03
N SER A 164 2.69 7.70 -13.92
CA SER A 164 3.36 7.08 -15.06
C SER A 164 2.37 6.36 -15.99
N ASN A 165 1.24 5.92 -15.43
CA ASN A 165 0.20 5.15 -16.12
C ASN A 165 -1.17 5.76 -15.82
N PRO A 166 -1.65 6.74 -16.59
CA PRO A 166 -2.92 7.44 -16.32
C PRO A 166 -4.17 6.56 -16.34
N GLU A 167 -4.10 5.38 -16.97
CA GLU A 167 -5.18 4.39 -16.97
C GLU A 167 -5.10 3.42 -15.78
N ALA A 168 -4.04 3.49 -14.95
CA ALA A 168 -3.89 2.65 -13.77
C ALA A 168 -4.93 3.01 -12.71
N GLU A 169 -5.83 2.07 -12.44
CA GLU A 169 -6.90 2.23 -11.46
C GLU A 169 -6.77 1.26 -10.28
N VAL A 170 -5.92 0.26 -10.41
CA VAL A 170 -5.49 -0.63 -9.33
C VAL A 170 -3.97 -0.75 -9.41
N VAL A 171 -3.27 -0.48 -8.30
CA VAL A 171 -1.82 -0.66 -8.17
C VAL A 171 -1.55 -1.51 -6.94
N PHE A 172 -0.73 -2.53 -7.06
CA PHE A 172 -0.36 -3.41 -5.95
C PHE A 172 1.16 -3.67 -5.93
N ALA A 173 1.66 -4.06 -4.76
CA ALA A 173 3.08 -4.28 -4.53
C ALA A 173 3.34 -5.64 -3.89
N ASP A 174 4.60 -6.05 -3.91
CA ASP A 174 5.11 -7.20 -3.17
C ASP A 174 4.92 -7.04 -1.67
N GLU A 175 4.93 -8.15 -0.94
CA GLU A 175 4.82 -8.17 0.51
C GLU A 175 5.77 -9.20 1.12
N ASP A 176 6.08 -9.02 2.39
CA ASP A 176 6.80 -9.98 3.20
C ASP A 176 6.22 -10.04 4.62
N SER A 177 6.82 -10.84 5.47
CA SER A 177 6.43 -10.95 6.88
C SER A 177 7.52 -10.38 7.78
N VAL A 178 7.11 -9.70 8.85
CA VAL A 178 8.00 -9.33 9.95
C VAL A 178 7.75 -10.27 11.13
N ILE A 179 8.73 -11.11 11.48
CA ILE A 179 8.66 -12.04 12.60
C ILE A 179 9.86 -11.73 13.51
N ASP A 180 9.58 -11.44 14.78
CA ASP A 180 10.60 -11.04 15.78
C ASP A 180 11.47 -9.85 15.31
N GLY A 181 10.87 -8.90 14.60
CA GLY A 181 11.53 -7.72 14.07
C GLY A 181 12.37 -7.95 12.80
N ILE A 182 12.40 -9.17 12.28
CA ILE A 182 13.16 -9.55 11.08
C ILE A 182 12.19 -9.73 9.90
N ARG A 183 12.49 -9.07 8.78
CA ARG A 183 11.77 -9.25 7.51
C ARG A 183 12.16 -10.58 6.88
N GLN A 184 11.16 -11.40 6.53
CA GLN A 184 11.34 -12.74 5.98
C GLN A 184 10.10 -13.19 5.20
N ASN A 185 10.18 -14.36 4.55
CA ASN A 185 9.09 -14.93 3.76
C ASN A 185 8.58 -13.98 2.68
N PRO A 186 9.44 -13.48 1.77
CA PRO A 186 9.00 -12.59 0.71
C PRO A 186 8.00 -13.28 -0.23
N ILE A 187 6.98 -12.52 -0.62
CA ILE A 187 6.02 -12.91 -1.65
C ILE A 187 6.23 -11.95 -2.82
N PHE A 188 7.07 -12.37 -3.78
CA PHE A 188 7.23 -11.69 -5.05
C PHE A 188 6.06 -12.05 -5.94
N LYS A 189 5.19 -11.08 -6.15
CA LYS A 189 3.93 -11.28 -6.87
C LYS A 189 4.17 -11.25 -8.38
N PRO A 190 3.43 -12.02 -9.16
CA PRO A 190 3.45 -11.89 -10.61
C PRO A 190 2.71 -10.62 -11.05
N ASP A 191 3.01 -10.14 -12.24
CA ASP A 191 2.15 -9.17 -12.92
C ASP A 191 0.69 -9.66 -12.96
N TYR A 192 -0.24 -8.71 -13.03
CA TYR A 192 -1.65 -9.05 -13.03
C TYR A 192 -2.02 -10.00 -14.18
N GLY A 193 -2.59 -11.13 -13.80
CA GLY A 193 -3.21 -12.10 -14.71
C GLY A 193 -4.58 -12.50 -14.17
N ARG A 194 -5.61 -12.37 -15.00
CA ARG A 194 -7.00 -12.68 -14.61
C ARG A 194 -7.17 -14.10 -14.08
N ASP A 195 -6.58 -15.06 -14.76
CA ASP A 195 -6.69 -16.47 -14.39
C ASP A 195 -5.81 -16.80 -13.17
N THR A 196 -4.66 -16.13 -13.06
CA THR A 196 -3.79 -16.21 -11.88
C THR A 196 -4.54 -15.74 -10.63
N LEU A 197 -5.17 -14.55 -10.69
CA LEU A 197 -5.92 -13.99 -9.55
C LEU A 197 -7.13 -14.85 -9.17
N ARG A 198 -7.75 -15.55 -10.12
CA ARG A 198 -8.85 -16.49 -9.84
C ARG A 198 -8.39 -17.78 -9.17
N SER A 199 -7.15 -18.17 -9.39
CA SER A 199 -6.57 -19.39 -8.83
C SER A 199 -6.04 -19.19 -7.42
N PHE A 200 -5.47 -18.03 -7.11
CA PHE A 200 -5.03 -17.62 -5.78
C PHE A 200 -4.97 -16.08 -5.70
N ASN A 201 -4.95 -15.53 -4.47
CA ASN A 201 -4.87 -14.09 -4.28
C ASN A 201 -3.45 -13.56 -4.60
N SER A 202 -3.18 -13.34 -5.88
CA SER A 202 -1.89 -12.82 -6.38
C SER A 202 -1.73 -11.29 -6.21
N ILE A 203 -2.78 -10.58 -5.79
CA ILE A 203 -2.71 -9.13 -5.53
C ILE A 203 -2.42 -8.85 -4.06
N GLY A 204 -3.18 -9.45 -3.14
CA GLY A 204 -2.97 -9.28 -1.70
C GLY A 204 -3.02 -7.82 -1.22
N ARG A 205 -2.10 -7.47 -0.34
CA ARG A 205 -1.87 -6.12 0.19
C ARG A 205 -0.38 -5.74 0.01
N PRO A 206 -0.03 -4.45 -0.16
CA PRO A 206 -0.95 -3.32 -0.32
C PRO A 206 -1.59 -3.29 -1.70
N MET A 207 -2.83 -2.80 -1.78
CA MET A 207 -3.54 -2.56 -3.04
C MET A 207 -4.19 -1.17 -3.02
N LEU A 208 -3.71 -0.27 -3.87
CA LEU A 208 -4.28 1.06 -4.09
C LEU A 208 -5.36 0.97 -5.16
N VAL A 209 -6.56 1.48 -4.88
CA VAL A 209 -7.73 1.39 -5.77
C VAL A 209 -8.30 2.76 -6.05
N ALA A 210 -8.50 3.10 -7.32
CA ALA A 210 -9.13 4.35 -7.72
C ALA A 210 -10.58 4.43 -7.20
N LYS A 211 -11.01 5.63 -6.78
CA LYS A 211 -12.35 5.89 -6.25
C LYS A 211 -13.47 5.36 -7.16
N ARG A 212 -13.31 5.52 -8.48
CA ARG A 212 -14.28 5.01 -9.45
C ARG A 212 -14.46 3.49 -9.34
N VAL A 213 -13.36 2.76 -9.27
CA VAL A 213 -13.37 1.30 -9.17
C VAL A 213 -13.95 0.88 -7.83
N HIS A 214 -13.47 1.47 -6.72
CA HIS A 214 -13.97 1.21 -5.39
C HIS A 214 -15.49 1.37 -5.28
N ALA A 215 -16.02 2.47 -5.84
CA ALA A 215 -17.46 2.72 -5.87
C ALA A 215 -18.22 1.72 -6.76
N ALA A 216 -17.67 1.37 -7.92
CA ALA A 216 -18.30 0.44 -8.87
C ALA A 216 -18.47 -0.98 -8.28
N VAL A 217 -17.54 -1.40 -7.42
CA VAL A 217 -17.62 -2.73 -6.77
C VAL A 217 -18.40 -2.71 -5.45
N GLY A 218 -18.92 -1.56 -5.04
CA GLY A 218 -19.70 -1.39 -3.80
C GLY A 218 -18.83 -1.26 -2.55
N GLY A 219 -17.56 -0.90 -2.68
CA GLY A 219 -16.63 -0.63 -1.58
C GLY A 219 -15.98 -1.86 -0.97
N PHE A 220 -15.35 -1.68 0.21
CA PHE A 220 -14.67 -2.76 0.92
C PHE A 220 -15.59 -3.95 1.25
N ARG A 221 -15.03 -5.16 1.22
CA ARG A 221 -15.78 -6.41 1.47
C ARG A 221 -15.64 -6.92 2.90
N GLY A 222 -14.54 -6.60 3.58
CA GLY A 222 -14.22 -7.08 4.92
C GLY A 222 -12.73 -7.26 5.12
N SER A 223 -12.33 -8.08 6.10
CA SER A 223 -10.92 -8.27 6.47
C SER A 223 -10.47 -9.74 6.52
N THR A 224 -11.37 -10.69 6.29
CA THR A 224 -10.96 -12.10 6.15
C THR A 224 -10.21 -12.32 4.83
N PRO A 225 -9.32 -13.33 4.74
CA PRO A 225 -8.61 -13.63 3.48
C PRO A 225 -9.54 -13.80 2.28
N ALA A 226 -10.69 -14.43 2.45
CA ALA A 226 -11.66 -14.63 1.37
C ALA A 226 -12.33 -13.32 0.92
N GLU A 227 -12.68 -12.44 1.86
CA GLU A 227 -13.28 -11.12 1.56
C GLU A 227 -12.28 -10.19 0.88
N LEU A 228 -11.02 -10.19 1.33
CA LEU A 228 -9.93 -9.45 0.70
C LEU A 228 -9.69 -9.95 -0.73
N TRP A 229 -9.66 -11.26 -0.94
CA TRP A 229 -9.49 -11.83 -2.27
C TRP A 229 -10.68 -11.50 -3.19
N ALA A 230 -11.91 -11.61 -2.70
CA ALA A 230 -13.10 -11.20 -3.46
C ALA A 230 -13.01 -9.73 -3.86
N TYR A 231 -12.57 -8.85 -2.95
CA TYR A 231 -12.36 -7.43 -3.26
C TYR A 231 -11.30 -7.22 -4.33
N CYS A 232 -10.17 -7.95 -4.28
CA CYS A 232 -9.13 -7.91 -5.32
C CYS A 232 -9.69 -8.32 -6.69
N ILE A 233 -10.47 -9.43 -6.76
CA ILE A 233 -11.08 -9.91 -8.01
C ILE A 233 -12.05 -8.86 -8.58
N ASP A 234 -12.94 -8.33 -7.75
CA ASP A 234 -13.94 -7.34 -8.17
C ASP A 234 -13.25 -6.05 -8.68
N CYS A 235 -12.28 -5.52 -7.91
CA CYS A 235 -11.54 -4.31 -8.30
C CYS A 235 -10.74 -4.50 -9.59
N ALA A 236 -9.98 -5.61 -9.70
CA ALA A 236 -9.20 -5.90 -10.90
C ALA A 236 -10.09 -6.12 -12.14
N SER A 237 -11.30 -6.67 -11.95
CA SER A 237 -12.25 -6.88 -13.05
C SER A 237 -12.92 -5.57 -13.52
N ALA A 238 -13.08 -4.59 -12.63
CA ALA A 238 -13.70 -3.30 -12.91
C ALA A 238 -12.69 -2.22 -13.36
N ALA A 239 -11.40 -2.43 -13.12
CA ALA A 239 -10.34 -1.49 -13.47
C ALA A 239 -10.02 -1.52 -14.97
N LYS A 240 -9.66 -0.36 -15.51
CA LYS A 240 -9.13 -0.25 -16.88
C LYS A 240 -7.73 -0.88 -16.97
N GLN A 241 -6.89 -0.62 -15.99
CA GLN A 241 -5.54 -1.17 -15.91
C GLN A 241 -5.19 -1.51 -14.46
N VAL A 242 -4.52 -2.65 -14.28
CA VAL A 242 -3.97 -3.14 -13.01
C VAL A 242 -2.45 -3.19 -13.15
N ILE A 243 -1.72 -2.57 -12.24
CA ILE A 243 -0.26 -2.45 -12.26
C ILE A 243 0.33 -3.13 -11.02
N HIS A 244 1.38 -3.90 -11.21
CA HIS A 244 2.26 -4.44 -10.17
C HIS A 244 3.54 -3.61 -10.07
N ILE A 245 4.09 -3.43 -8.84
CA ILE A 245 5.36 -2.74 -8.58
C ILE A 245 6.26 -3.54 -7.65
#